data_33be97ab277cb7181d1c74d7ad7eebb5
#
_entry.id   33be97ab277cb7181d1c74d7ad7eebb5
#
_cell.length_a   1.000
_cell.length_b   1.000
_cell.length_c   1.000
_cell.angle_alpha   90.00
_cell.angle_beta   90.00
_cell.angle_gamma   90.00
#
_symmetry.space_group_name_H-M   'P 1'
#
loop_
_entity.id
_entity.type
_entity.pdbx_description
1 polymer ?
#
loop_
_entity_poly.entity_id
_entity_poly.type
_entity_poly.pdbx_seq_one_letter_code
_entity_poly.pdbx_strand_id
1 'polypeptide(L)'
;MTSRPPAGPIPPEEGTASSASPDAQLDAREPIWPQPQPFTANLLKRFSRGLGSWFGLLNEWDFRIGIGSTNVLGLEMVLVNRPDLVRQVLVEEPEAFPKHPYTQWILEPLIGQGLFAVNGAEWQRQRRLVDQALQVTQLRRVFPLMQGAVQTMLERLENQGSAASGGRAPGLGAGQADLTDQTGQAGQAGQGKEADLCFDAQEAMSLVTADVIVRTILSRPLAPCEARTIFAAFARYQRRASLVMVLRFLRLPKPWLQRLLGADAGLIRSWIAAAINERSRSQPGLATGSNPVAGHQDLLAALERAQDRPATPPSRGPAQAAEGPAEPPGDPLAGLDERSRGFSQDELVDQVCVLFLAGHETSASALAMACYLLARYPEAQARFAREIGQVRGGSPSPESAPSPLRPLDYEDLRGLPYGAALLQETLRLYPPLSFFIRESQAASQLGESRCPMGALIAISPWVIQRHEQHWNEPNRFRPERFLADQASDGEKQWARDAFLPFGLGPRKCPGAAFALQEALLVLAELVSRYELLSEPGQEPELVGNLTLRSRNGVPLRLRRRP
;
A
#
# COMPACT_ATOMS: atom_id res chain seq x y z
N MET A 1 -19.05 20.68 -30.74
CA MET A 1 -19.34 19.61 -31.71
C MET A 1 -19.27 18.31 -30.95
N THR A 2 -20.39 17.68 -30.71
CA THR A 2 -20.55 16.45 -29.95
C THR A 2 -20.30 15.27 -30.89
N SER A 3 -19.17 14.61 -30.75
CA SER A 3 -18.88 13.36 -31.46
C SER A 3 -19.75 12.24 -30.91
N ARG A 4 -20.54 11.64 -31.77
CA ARG A 4 -21.36 10.44 -31.52
C ARG A 4 -20.44 9.25 -31.27
N PRO A 5 -20.73 8.36 -30.30
CA PRO A 5 -19.92 7.16 -30.09
C PRO A 5 -20.06 6.18 -31.27
N PRO A 6 -19.03 5.38 -31.58
CA PRO A 6 -19.11 4.35 -32.60
C PRO A 6 -20.08 3.23 -32.18
N ALA A 7 -20.70 2.62 -33.19
CA ALA A 7 -21.69 1.53 -33.05
C ALA A 7 -21.06 0.33 -32.29
N GLY A 8 -21.80 -0.22 -31.32
CA GLY A 8 -21.37 -1.33 -30.49
C GLY A 8 -21.31 -2.67 -31.25
N PRO A 9 -20.52 -3.61 -30.74
CA PRO A 9 -20.44 -4.96 -31.27
C PRO A 9 -21.70 -5.77 -30.98
N ILE A 10 -21.98 -6.69 -31.89
CA ILE A 10 -23.09 -7.66 -31.91
C ILE A 10 -23.00 -8.57 -30.67
N PRO A 11 -24.13 -8.89 -29.98
CA PRO A 11 -24.10 -9.80 -28.83
C PRO A 11 -23.76 -11.25 -29.27
N PRO A 12 -23.04 -12.01 -28.44
CA PRO A 12 -22.78 -13.42 -28.70
C PRO A 12 -24.06 -14.27 -28.52
N GLU A 13 -24.18 -15.31 -29.33
CA GLU A 13 -25.28 -16.28 -29.30
C GLU A 13 -25.34 -17.04 -27.97
N GLU A 14 -26.55 -17.30 -27.50
CA GLU A 14 -26.85 -18.08 -26.30
C GLU A 14 -26.34 -19.53 -26.44
N GLY A 15 -25.25 -19.85 -25.79
CA GLY A 15 -24.71 -21.19 -25.65
C GLY A 15 -25.40 -21.95 -24.51
N THR A 16 -25.86 -23.13 -24.80
CA THR A 16 -26.56 -24.13 -23.97
C THR A 16 -25.95 -24.30 -22.58
N ALA A 17 -26.81 -24.21 -21.55
CA ALA A 17 -26.48 -24.46 -20.15
C ALA A 17 -25.95 -25.87 -19.92
N SER A 18 -24.67 -26.01 -19.60
CA SER A 18 -24.06 -27.21 -19.05
C SER A 18 -24.29 -27.21 -17.54
N SER A 19 -24.80 -28.34 -17.02
CA SER A 19 -25.01 -28.59 -15.59
C SER A 19 -23.67 -28.64 -14.85
N ALA A 20 -23.24 -27.53 -14.29
CA ALA A 20 -22.07 -27.46 -13.43
C ALA A 20 -22.38 -28.08 -12.04
N SER A 21 -21.40 -28.78 -11.48
CA SER A 21 -21.49 -29.38 -10.14
C SER A 21 -21.67 -28.29 -9.05
N PRO A 22 -22.25 -28.59 -7.87
CA PRO A 22 -22.44 -27.63 -6.77
C PRO A 22 -21.14 -26.91 -6.33
N ASP A 23 -20.00 -27.55 -6.44
CA ASP A 23 -18.69 -27.00 -6.11
C ASP A 23 -18.23 -25.92 -7.10
N ALA A 24 -18.63 -25.99 -8.38
CA ALA A 24 -18.34 -24.97 -9.38
C ALA A 24 -19.12 -23.65 -9.16
N GLN A 25 -20.25 -23.69 -8.42
CA GLN A 25 -21.06 -22.50 -8.14
C GLN A 25 -20.52 -21.66 -6.96
N LEU A 26 -19.78 -22.26 -6.02
CA LEU A 26 -19.13 -21.53 -4.93
C LEU A 26 -17.90 -20.75 -5.40
N ASP A 27 -17.19 -21.27 -6.40
CA ASP A 27 -15.99 -20.68 -7.00
C ASP A 27 -16.28 -19.47 -7.94
N ALA A 28 -17.54 -19.24 -8.30
CA ALA A 28 -17.96 -18.22 -9.25
C ALA A 28 -18.32 -16.86 -8.60
N ARG A 29 -18.25 -16.71 -7.27
CA ARG A 29 -18.60 -15.44 -6.60
C ARG A 29 -17.44 -14.46 -6.68
N GLU A 30 -17.61 -13.39 -7.46
CA GLU A 30 -16.69 -12.27 -7.45
C GLU A 30 -16.56 -11.70 -6.01
N PRO A 31 -15.33 -11.29 -5.59
CA PRO A 31 -15.17 -10.56 -4.34
C PRO A 31 -15.81 -9.18 -4.45
N ILE A 32 -16.13 -8.57 -3.31
CA ILE A 32 -16.79 -7.26 -3.30
C ILE A 32 -15.94 -6.21 -4.03
N TRP A 33 -16.60 -5.36 -4.79
CA TRP A 33 -16.01 -4.15 -5.32
C TRP A 33 -17.09 -3.11 -5.60
N PRO A 34 -16.80 -1.80 -5.39
CA PRO A 34 -17.73 -0.73 -5.70
C PRO A 34 -18.07 -0.73 -7.18
N GLN A 35 -19.34 -0.94 -7.50
CA GLN A 35 -19.80 -0.96 -8.87
C GLN A 35 -19.63 0.43 -9.51
N PRO A 36 -19.14 0.51 -10.76
CA PRO A 36 -19.01 1.77 -11.46
C PRO A 36 -20.37 2.43 -11.65
N GLN A 37 -20.38 3.75 -11.58
CA GLN A 37 -21.61 4.50 -11.74
C GLN A 37 -22.02 4.55 -13.21
N PRO A 38 -23.33 4.57 -13.53
CA PRO A 38 -23.79 4.88 -14.87
C PRO A 38 -23.21 6.21 -15.35
N PHE A 39 -22.84 6.26 -16.63
CA PHE A 39 -22.31 7.50 -17.23
C PHE A 39 -23.28 8.67 -17.03
N THR A 40 -22.79 9.80 -16.64
CA THR A 40 -23.52 11.06 -16.59
C THR A 40 -22.64 12.22 -17.04
N ALA A 41 -23.16 13.03 -17.95
CA ALA A 41 -22.52 14.28 -18.39
C ALA A 41 -22.62 15.39 -17.32
N ASN A 42 -23.45 15.22 -16.29
CA ASN A 42 -23.61 16.21 -15.23
C ASN A 42 -22.41 16.16 -14.27
N LEU A 43 -21.46 17.09 -14.45
CA LEU A 43 -20.26 17.20 -13.66
C LEU A 43 -20.54 17.44 -12.16
N LEU A 44 -21.55 18.21 -11.81
CA LEU A 44 -21.93 18.46 -10.41
C LEU A 44 -22.38 17.15 -9.73
N LYS A 45 -23.14 16.31 -10.42
CA LYS A 45 -23.57 15.01 -9.91
C LYS A 45 -22.38 14.04 -9.78
N ARG A 46 -21.43 14.02 -10.73
CA ARG A 46 -20.20 13.23 -10.61
C ARG A 46 -19.37 13.71 -9.42
N PHE A 47 -19.21 15.02 -9.30
CA PHE A 47 -18.43 15.62 -8.22
C PHE A 47 -19.03 15.35 -6.83
N SER A 48 -20.35 15.52 -6.66
CA SER A 48 -21.03 15.23 -5.39
C SER A 48 -20.89 13.76 -4.97
N ARG A 49 -20.89 12.83 -5.92
CA ARG A 49 -20.65 11.40 -5.65
C ARG A 49 -19.21 11.13 -5.22
N GLY A 50 -18.25 11.89 -5.76
CA GLY A 50 -16.83 11.77 -5.41
C GLY A 50 -16.43 12.35 -4.05
N LEU A 51 -17.29 13.17 -3.40
CA LEU A 51 -16.99 13.82 -2.13
C LEU A 51 -16.69 12.86 -0.98
N GLY A 52 -17.32 11.69 -0.97
CA GLY A 52 -17.13 10.68 0.08
C GLY A 52 -16.16 9.56 -0.28
N SER A 53 -15.93 9.38 -1.58
CA SER A 53 -15.04 8.34 -2.11
C SER A 53 -14.81 8.59 -3.60
N TRP A 54 -13.55 8.54 -4.05
CA TRP A 54 -13.24 8.69 -5.50
C TRP A 54 -13.89 7.61 -6.38
N PHE A 55 -14.35 6.49 -5.83
CA PHE A 55 -15.16 5.50 -6.57
C PHE A 55 -16.40 6.14 -7.22
N GLY A 56 -16.99 7.15 -6.58
CA GLY A 56 -18.11 7.89 -7.13
C GLY A 56 -17.79 8.70 -8.38
N LEU A 57 -16.51 8.93 -8.70
CA LEU A 57 -16.05 9.59 -9.93
C LEU A 57 -15.97 8.62 -11.10
N LEU A 58 -15.77 7.33 -10.85
CA LEU A 58 -15.63 6.30 -11.88
C LEU A 58 -16.99 5.90 -12.45
N ASN A 59 -17.02 5.68 -13.75
CA ASN A 59 -18.18 5.18 -14.48
C ASN A 59 -17.82 3.96 -15.33
N GLU A 60 -18.80 3.28 -15.88
CA GLU A 60 -18.62 2.05 -16.67
C GLU A 60 -17.67 2.23 -17.86
N TRP A 61 -17.67 3.42 -18.49
CA TRP A 61 -16.81 3.69 -19.63
C TRP A 61 -15.33 3.74 -19.26
N ASP A 62 -15.00 4.15 -18.02
CA ASP A 62 -13.61 4.25 -17.58
C ASP A 62 -12.91 2.88 -17.61
N PHE A 63 -13.66 1.76 -17.48
CA PHE A 63 -13.13 0.39 -17.54
C PHE A 63 -13.06 -0.20 -18.97
N ARG A 64 -13.46 0.57 -19.98
CA ARG A 64 -13.51 0.14 -21.40
C ARG A 64 -12.70 1.02 -22.34
N ILE A 65 -12.42 2.26 -21.94
CA ILE A 65 -11.66 3.21 -22.75
C ILE A 65 -10.18 3.13 -22.42
N GLY A 66 -9.34 3.17 -23.46
CA GLY A 66 -7.89 3.22 -23.29
C GLY A 66 -7.36 4.58 -22.84
N ILE A 67 -8.02 5.65 -23.26
CA ILE A 67 -7.72 7.04 -22.89
C ILE A 67 -9.00 7.88 -22.95
N GLY A 68 -9.14 8.81 -22.02
CA GLY A 68 -10.27 9.74 -22.00
C GLY A 68 -9.86 11.09 -21.44
N SER A 69 -10.44 12.17 -21.94
CA SER A 69 -10.21 13.51 -21.39
C SER A 69 -11.50 14.19 -20.98
N THR A 70 -11.42 15.05 -19.97
CA THR A 70 -12.52 15.88 -19.50
C THR A 70 -11.99 17.18 -18.94
N ASN A 71 -12.74 18.27 -19.14
CA ASN A 71 -12.38 19.56 -18.55
C ASN A 71 -13.25 19.83 -17.32
N VAL A 72 -12.61 19.99 -16.16
CA VAL A 72 -13.29 20.31 -14.90
C VAL A 72 -12.87 21.70 -14.44
N LEU A 73 -13.75 22.68 -14.57
CA LEU A 73 -13.52 24.07 -14.14
C LEU A 73 -12.22 24.69 -14.70
N GLY A 74 -11.86 24.36 -15.93
CA GLY A 74 -10.68 24.87 -16.61
C GLY A 74 -9.41 24.03 -16.39
N LEU A 75 -9.48 22.94 -15.61
CA LEU A 75 -8.42 21.95 -15.51
C LEU A 75 -8.72 20.80 -16.48
N GLU A 76 -7.83 20.58 -17.44
CA GLU A 76 -7.90 19.41 -18.32
C GLU A 76 -7.41 18.19 -17.56
N MET A 77 -8.23 17.15 -17.49
CA MET A 77 -7.91 15.87 -16.86
C MET A 77 -7.91 14.78 -17.92
N VAL A 78 -6.82 14.04 -18.03
CA VAL A 78 -6.66 12.94 -18.97
C VAL A 78 -6.51 11.64 -18.17
N LEU A 79 -7.47 10.72 -18.30
CA LEU A 79 -7.39 9.37 -17.75
C LEU A 79 -6.67 8.47 -18.77
N VAL A 80 -5.61 7.80 -18.33
CA VAL A 80 -4.77 6.93 -19.17
C VAL A 80 -4.84 5.51 -18.63
N ASN A 81 -5.45 4.61 -19.42
CA ASN A 81 -5.63 3.19 -19.07
C ASN A 81 -4.86 2.24 -20.02
N ARG A 82 -4.39 2.71 -21.18
CA ARG A 82 -3.57 1.91 -22.11
C ARG A 82 -2.15 1.73 -21.55
N PRO A 83 -1.66 0.49 -21.44
CA PRO A 83 -0.34 0.20 -20.87
C PRO A 83 0.83 0.86 -21.59
N ASP A 84 0.76 0.99 -22.94
CA ASP A 84 1.78 1.69 -23.74
C ASP A 84 1.87 3.18 -23.37
N LEU A 85 0.72 3.86 -23.23
CA LEU A 85 0.68 5.27 -22.82
C LEU A 85 1.08 5.45 -21.35
N VAL A 86 0.70 4.51 -20.47
CA VAL A 86 1.19 4.47 -19.09
C VAL A 86 2.71 4.37 -19.06
N ARG A 87 3.30 3.52 -19.91
CA ARG A 87 4.74 3.36 -20.05
C ARG A 87 5.39 4.64 -20.57
N GLN A 88 4.79 5.29 -21.58
CA GLN A 88 5.26 6.60 -22.08
C GLN A 88 5.36 7.61 -20.93
N VAL A 89 4.28 7.79 -20.15
CA VAL A 89 4.21 8.78 -19.07
C VAL A 89 5.15 8.45 -17.89
N LEU A 90 5.26 7.18 -17.49
CA LEU A 90 5.95 6.80 -16.26
C LEU A 90 7.41 6.37 -16.48
N VAL A 91 7.77 5.88 -17.69
CA VAL A 91 9.07 5.26 -17.95
C VAL A 91 9.85 6.02 -19.02
N GLU A 92 9.22 6.35 -20.15
CA GLU A 92 9.92 6.89 -21.30
C GLU A 92 10.12 8.41 -21.19
N GLU A 93 9.10 9.13 -20.71
CA GLU A 93 9.12 10.59 -20.58
C GLU A 93 8.85 11.07 -19.15
N PRO A 94 9.45 10.50 -18.09
CA PRO A 94 9.11 10.81 -16.70
C PRO A 94 9.38 12.28 -16.31
N GLU A 95 10.29 12.96 -16.98
CA GLU A 95 10.60 14.37 -16.72
C GLU A 95 9.58 15.31 -17.38
N ALA A 96 8.96 14.89 -18.51
CA ALA A 96 7.85 15.62 -19.12
C ALA A 96 6.55 15.51 -18.29
N PHE A 97 6.46 14.49 -17.44
CA PHE A 97 5.29 14.20 -16.60
C PHE A 97 5.68 14.06 -15.10
N PRO A 98 6.11 15.14 -14.42
CA PRO A 98 6.40 15.14 -12.99
C PRO A 98 5.14 14.88 -12.15
N LYS A 99 5.32 14.71 -10.84
CA LYS A 99 4.20 14.64 -9.89
C LYS A 99 3.42 15.95 -9.93
N HIS A 100 2.09 15.83 -9.97
CA HIS A 100 1.22 17.01 -10.02
C HIS A 100 1.27 17.79 -8.70
N PRO A 101 1.30 19.14 -8.72
CA PRO A 101 1.36 19.99 -7.53
C PRO A 101 0.23 19.72 -6.51
N TYR A 102 -0.92 19.22 -6.91
CA TYR A 102 -2.00 18.88 -5.97
C TYR A 102 -1.61 17.81 -4.97
N THR A 103 -0.84 16.80 -5.40
CA THR A 103 -0.31 15.78 -4.49
C THR A 103 0.60 16.40 -3.44
N GLN A 104 1.49 17.30 -3.87
CA GLN A 104 2.39 18.03 -2.98
C GLN A 104 1.60 18.86 -1.95
N TRP A 105 0.62 19.64 -2.38
CA TRP A 105 -0.13 20.53 -1.48
C TRP A 105 -0.87 19.82 -0.37
N ILE A 106 -1.40 18.63 -0.66
CA ILE A 106 -2.12 17.83 0.32
C ILE A 106 -1.15 17.17 1.30
N LEU A 107 0.01 16.73 0.85
CA LEU A 107 0.94 15.95 1.66
C LEU A 107 2.00 16.80 2.38
N GLU A 108 2.38 17.96 1.82
CA GLU A 108 3.44 18.84 2.34
C GLU A 108 3.31 19.17 3.84
N PRO A 109 2.11 19.47 4.40
CA PRO A 109 1.99 19.72 5.83
C PRO A 109 2.46 18.55 6.70
N LEU A 110 2.30 17.31 6.22
CA LEU A 110 2.65 16.10 6.95
C LEU A 110 4.07 15.63 6.67
N ILE A 111 4.48 15.60 5.39
CA ILE A 111 5.75 15.01 4.96
C ILE A 111 6.82 16.04 4.57
N GLY A 112 6.54 17.34 4.74
CA GLY A 112 7.46 18.40 4.37
C GLY A 112 7.91 18.32 2.91
N GLN A 113 9.22 18.48 2.70
CA GLN A 113 9.87 18.32 1.41
C GLN A 113 10.45 16.90 1.21
N GLY A 114 9.82 15.87 1.78
CA GLY A 114 10.25 14.49 1.62
C GLY A 114 10.06 13.97 0.20
N LEU A 115 10.61 12.79 -0.08
CA LEU A 115 10.68 12.15 -1.41
C LEU A 115 9.35 12.16 -2.19
N PHE A 116 8.21 12.09 -1.52
CA PHE A 116 6.89 12.09 -2.15
C PHE A 116 6.48 13.47 -2.68
N ALA A 117 6.97 14.56 -2.05
CA ALA A 117 6.61 15.94 -2.37
C ALA A 117 7.47 16.56 -3.48
N VAL A 118 8.76 16.20 -3.55
CA VAL A 118 9.74 16.87 -4.44
C VAL A 118 9.78 16.28 -5.85
N ASN A 119 10.25 17.08 -6.83
CA ASN A 119 10.50 16.71 -8.22
C ASN A 119 11.93 17.11 -8.64
N GLY A 120 12.34 16.81 -9.87
CA GLY A 120 13.61 17.23 -10.45
C GLY A 120 14.85 16.69 -9.73
N ALA A 121 15.92 17.48 -9.68
CA ALA A 121 17.21 17.10 -9.11
C ALA A 121 17.12 16.71 -7.63
N GLU A 122 16.30 17.43 -6.86
CA GLU A 122 16.08 17.14 -5.45
C GLU A 122 15.44 15.77 -5.23
N TRP A 123 14.44 15.41 -6.06
CA TRP A 123 13.86 14.07 -6.03
C TRP A 123 14.90 13.00 -6.38
N GLN A 124 15.75 13.22 -7.38
CA GLN A 124 16.80 12.27 -7.77
C GLN A 124 17.80 12.04 -6.65
N ARG A 125 18.21 13.13 -5.93
CA ARG A 125 19.09 13.05 -4.76
C ARG A 125 18.47 12.21 -3.64
N GLN A 126 17.29 12.58 -3.21
CA GLN A 126 16.58 11.88 -2.12
C GLN A 126 16.28 10.44 -2.48
N ARG A 127 15.87 10.18 -3.73
CA ARG A 127 15.61 8.83 -4.21
C ARG A 127 16.83 7.92 -4.10
N ARG A 128 17.99 8.41 -4.50
CA ARG A 128 19.24 7.63 -4.38
C ARG A 128 19.55 7.26 -2.92
N LEU A 129 19.38 8.19 -2.00
CA LEU A 129 19.64 7.96 -0.58
C LEU A 129 18.65 6.96 0.03
N VAL A 130 17.36 7.11 -0.28
CA VAL A 130 16.31 6.20 0.18
C VAL A 130 16.50 4.79 -0.41
N ASP A 131 16.85 4.67 -1.69
CA ASP A 131 17.11 3.38 -2.31
C ASP A 131 18.28 2.64 -1.65
N GLN A 132 19.33 3.35 -1.17
CA GLN A 132 20.41 2.75 -0.39
C GLN A 132 19.93 2.19 0.95
N ALA A 133 19.04 2.91 1.65
CA ALA A 133 18.49 2.47 2.92
C ALA A 133 17.52 1.25 2.77
N LEU A 134 16.90 1.08 1.61
CA LEU A 134 15.94 0.00 1.34
C LEU A 134 16.52 -1.15 0.50
N GLN A 135 17.85 -1.27 0.42
CA GLN A 135 18.50 -2.39 -0.26
C GLN A 135 18.21 -3.73 0.43
N VAL A 136 18.24 -4.82 -0.34
CA VAL A 136 17.97 -6.19 0.15
C VAL A 136 18.82 -6.56 1.36
N THR A 137 20.09 -6.17 1.38
CA THR A 137 21.00 -6.41 2.51
C THR A 137 20.52 -5.73 3.80
N GLN A 138 19.94 -4.53 3.69
CA GLN A 138 19.37 -3.81 4.82
C GLN A 138 18.03 -4.44 5.25
N LEU A 139 17.21 -4.85 4.29
CA LEU A 139 15.93 -5.53 4.59
C LEU A 139 16.15 -6.82 5.37
N ARG A 140 17.17 -7.61 5.03
CA ARG A 140 17.57 -8.80 5.83
C ARG A 140 17.95 -8.44 7.27
N ARG A 141 18.63 -7.32 7.48
CA ARG A 141 19.06 -6.88 8.82
C ARG A 141 17.88 -6.49 9.70
N VAL A 142 16.87 -5.84 9.13
CA VAL A 142 15.67 -5.39 9.87
C VAL A 142 14.59 -6.47 9.98
N PHE A 143 14.73 -7.60 9.30
CA PHE A 143 13.75 -8.67 9.29
C PHE A 143 13.40 -9.21 10.70
N PRO A 144 14.35 -9.42 11.64
CA PRO A 144 14.01 -9.81 13.00
C PRO A 144 13.12 -8.80 13.74
N LEU A 145 13.19 -7.51 13.38
CA LEU A 145 12.31 -6.48 13.94
C LEU A 145 10.87 -6.62 13.41
N MET A 146 10.71 -7.03 12.15
CA MET A 146 9.40 -7.39 11.58
C MET A 146 8.82 -8.62 12.31
N GLN A 147 9.62 -9.68 12.50
CA GLN A 147 9.20 -10.87 13.27
C GLN A 147 8.74 -10.50 14.67
N GLY A 148 9.45 -9.61 15.37
CA GLY A 148 9.07 -9.14 16.70
C GLY A 148 7.72 -8.41 16.73
N ALA A 149 7.38 -7.63 15.71
CA ALA A 149 6.08 -6.98 15.61
C ALA A 149 4.95 -7.99 15.35
N VAL A 150 5.19 -8.95 14.45
CA VAL A 150 4.24 -10.03 14.16
C VAL A 150 4.00 -10.90 15.39
N GLN A 151 5.05 -11.26 16.13
CA GLN A 151 4.92 -11.99 17.40
C GLN A 151 4.07 -11.23 18.42
N THR A 152 4.29 -9.92 18.57
CA THR A 152 3.46 -9.07 19.44
C THR A 152 1.99 -9.06 19.02
N MET A 153 1.69 -9.06 17.71
CA MET A 153 0.32 -9.19 17.20
C MET A 153 -0.30 -10.53 17.60
N LEU A 154 0.41 -11.62 17.41
CA LEU A 154 -0.08 -12.97 17.75
C LEU A 154 -0.34 -13.14 19.25
N GLU A 155 0.56 -12.66 20.11
CA GLU A 155 0.37 -12.64 21.56
C GLU A 155 -0.87 -11.86 22.00
N ARG A 156 -1.17 -10.74 21.32
CA ARG A 156 -2.41 -9.98 21.58
C ARG A 156 -3.65 -10.79 21.22
N LEU A 157 -3.64 -11.50 20.09
CA LEU A 157 -4.75 -12.37 19.67
C LEU A 157 -4.95 -13.54 20.64
N GLU A 158 -3.89 -14.17 21.09
CA GLU A 158 -3.94 -15.26 22.06
C GLU A 158 -4.51 -14.80 23.42
N ASN A 159 -4.08 -13.63 23.89
CA ASN A 159 -4.60 -13.03 25.12
C ASN A 159 -6.08 -12.66 25.04
N GLN A 160 -6.57 -12.19 23.88
CA GLN A 160 -7.99 -11.91 23.66
C GLN A 160 -8.82 -13.20 23.67
N GLY A 161 -8.33 -14.28 23.06
CA GLY A 161 -8.98 -15.59 23.11
C GLY A 161 -9.10 -16.15 24.52
N SER A 162 -8.07 -16.02 25.33
CA SER A 162 -8.06 -16.45 26.74
C SER A 162 -9.00 -15.64 27.62
N ALA A 163 -9.13 -14.34 27.39
CA ALA A 163 -10.06 -13.46 28.11
C ALA A 163 -11.53 -13.76 27.76
N ALA A 164 -11.82 -14.12 26.51
CA ALA A 164 -13.17 -14.49 26.07
C ALA A 164 -13.63 -15.83 26.67
N SER A 165 -12.71 -16.77 26.88
CA SER A 165 -12.99 -18.06 27.54
C SER A 165 -13.14 -17.96 29.05
N GLY A 166 -12.60 -16.89 29.69
CA GLY A 166 -12.61 -16.64 31.15
C GLY A 166 -13.70 -15.71 31.67
N GLY A 167 -14.67 -15.32 30.88
CA GLY A 167 -15.90 -14.65 31.34
C GLY A 167 -15.73 -13.26 31.97
N ARG A 168 -14.92 -12.37 31.39
CA ARG A 168 -15.00 -10.91 31.63
C ARG A 168 -14.29 -10.12 30.51
N ALA A 169 -15.06 -9.55 29.61
CA ALA A 169 -14.53 -8.62 28.61
C ALA A 169 -14.24 -7.25 29.26
N PRO A 170 -13.02 -6.67 29.13
CA PRO A 170 -12.83 -5.25 29.36
C PRO A 170 -13.29 -4.51 28.10
N GLY A 171 -14.41 -3.79 28.22
CA GLY A 171 -14.96 -2.96 27.15
C GLY A 171 -13.97 -1.90 26.68
N LEU A 172 -13.62 -1.92 25.42
CA LEU A 172 -13.09 -0.78 24.69
C LEU A 172 -14.29 -0.02 24.11
N GLY A 173 -14.47 1.21 24.59
CA GLY A 173 -15.65 2.02 24.40
C GLY A 173 -16.08 2.19 22.95
N ALA A 174 -17.22 1.61 22.63
CA ALA A 174 -18.09 2.03 21.55
C ALA A 174 -19.24 2.82 22.18
N GLY A 175 -19.56 3.96 21.59
CA GLY A 175 -20.65 4.82 22.03
C GLY A 175 -21.99 4.07 22.09
N GLN A 176 -22.75 4.40 23.12
CA GLN A 176 -24.07 3.89 23.45
C GLN A 176 -25.03 3.87 22.25
N ALA A 177 -25.58 2.68 22.00
CA ALA A 177 -26.92 2.52 21.49
C ALA A 177 -27.60 1.46 22.35
N ASP A 178 -28.56 1.91 23.16
CA ASP A 178 -29.50 1.13 23.94
C ASP A 178 -30.34 0.23 23.03
N LEU A 179 -30.35 -1.07 23.26
CA LEU A 179 -31.45 -1.94 22.86
C LEU A 179 -31.69 -3.00 23.94
N THR A 180 -32.84 -2.87 24.55
CA THR A 180 -33.47 -3.71 25.52
C THR A 180 -33.67 -5.16 25.08
N ASP A 181 -33.28 -6.05 25.98
CA ASP A 181 -33.95 -7.26 26.47
C ASP A 181 -34.85 -8.07 25.51
N GLN A 182 -34.41 -9.31 25.18
CA GLN A 182 -35.33 -10.44 25.05
C GLN A 182 -34.66 -11.74 25.51
N THR A 183 -35.33 -12.33 26.46
CA THR A 183 -35.11 -13.56 27.21
C THR A 183 -35.06 -14.84 26.40
N GLY A 184 -34.11 -15.71 26.77
CA GLY A 184 -34.37 -17.11 27.05
C GLY A 184 -34.39 -18.12 25.92
N GLN A 185 -33.29 -18.88 25.83
CA GLN A 185 -33.34 -20.36 25.85
C GLN A 185 -31.91 -20.93 25.97
N ALA A 186 -31.62 -21.50 27.13
CA ALA A 186 -30.40 -22.26 27.36
C ALA A 186 -30.48 -23.61 26.59
N GLY A 187 -29.80 -23.68 25.46
CA GLY A 187 -29.54 -24.92 24.73
C GLY A 187 -28.22 -25.53 25.24
N GLN A 188 -28.26 -26.81 25.57
CA GLN A 188 -27.23 -27.63 26.18
C GLN A 188 -25.84 -27.45 25.49
N ALA A 189 -24.84 -27.11 26.32
CA ALA A 189 -23.44 -27.03 25.93
C ALA A 189 -22.92 -28.41 25.53
N GLY A 190 -22.68 -28.58 24.24
CA GLY A 190 -21.84 -29.65 23.68
C GLY A 190 -20.38 -29.36 23.98
N GLN A 191 -19.63 -30.37 24.38
CA GLN A 191 -18.25 -30.36 24.83
C GLN A 191 -17.30 -29.59 23.88
N GLY A 192 -16.61 -28.53 24.40
CA GLY A 192 -15.21 -28.25 24.12
C GLY A 192 -14.81 -27.77 22.73
N LYS A 193 -15.61 -26.94 22.00
CA LYS A 193 -15.05 -26.13 20.91
C LYS A 193 -14.65 -24.75 21.48
N GLU A 194 -13.36 -24.43 21.43
CA GLU A 194 -12.89 -23.05 21.66
C GLU A 194 -13.72 -22.10 20.77
N ALA A 195 -14.26 -21.04 21.39
CA ALA A 195 -15.09 -20.09 20.66
C ALA A 195 -14.24 -19.33 19.62
N ASP A 196 -14.76 -19.16 18.42
CA ASP A 196 -14.13 -18.34 17.38
C ASP A 196 -13.90 -16.90 17.92
N LEU A 197 -12.73 -16.33 17.68
CA LEU A 197 -12.36 -14.98 18.11
C LEU A 197 -12.86 -13.95 17.10
N CYS A 198 -13.59 -12.92 17.55
CA CYS A 198 -13.93 -11.76 16.73
C CYS A 198 -12.68 -10.97 16.37
N PHE A 199 -12.52 -10.63 15.10
CA PHE A 199 -11.30 -10.03 14.55
C PHE A 199 -11.64 -8.98 13.49
N ASP A 200 -11.27 -7.72 13.72
CA ASP A 200 -11.27 -6.72 12.66
C ASP A 200 -9.88 -6.69 11.99
N ALA A 201 -9.80 -7.26 10.78
CA ALA A 201 -8.55 -7.32 10.05
C ALA A 201 -8.01 -5.92 9.70
N GLN A 202 -8.85 -4.91 9.46
CA GLN A 202 -8.38 -3.56 9.17
C GLN A 202 -7.67 -2.93 10.37
N GLU A 203 -8.23 -3.06 11.56
CA GLU A 203 -7.61 -2.56 12.79
C GLU A 203 -6.32 -3.31 13.12
N ALA A 204 -6.36 -4.64 13.11
CA ALA A 204 -5.22 -5.48 13.45
C ALA A 204 -4.04 -5.28 12.48
N MET A 205 -4.32 -5.21 11.17
CA MET A 205 -3.29 -4.97 10.16
C MET A 205 -2.72 -3.55 10.25
N SER A 206 -3.53 -2.54 10.60
CA SER A 206 -3.02 -1.19 10.86
C SER A 206 -2.06 -1.15 12.05
N LEU A 207 -2.36 -1.89 13.11
CA LEU A 207 -1.51 -1.94 14.31
C LEU A 207 -0.18 -2.66 14.03
N VAL A 208 -0.21 -3.84 13.39
CA VAL A 208 1.02 -4.60 13.12
C VAL A 208 1.93 -3.90 12.12
N THR A 209 1.40 -3.33 11.04
CA THR A 209 2.21 -2.62 10.04
C THR A 209 2.82 -1.34 10.61
N ALA A 210 2.11 -0.59 11.45
CA ALA A 210 2.68 0.56 12.15
C ALA A 210 3.78 0.14 13.14
N ASP A 211 3.61 -0.96 13.88
CA ASP A 211 4.64 -1.49 14.78
C ASP A 211 5.86 -1.98 14.01
N VAL A 212 5.67 -2.66 12.85
CA VAL A 212 6.75 -3.03 11.93
C VAL A 212 7.55 -1.81 11.49
N ILE A 213 6.87 -0.76 11.02
CA ILE A 213 7.54 0.47 10.55
C ILE A 213 8.30 1.15 11.70
N VAL A 214 7.70 1.29 12.89
CA VAL A 214 8.35 1.93 14.04
C VAL A 214 9.56 1.12 14.50
N ARG A 215 9.46 -0.20 14.59
CA ARG A 215 10.60 -1.05 14.95
C ARG A 215 11.71 -0.98 13.91
N THR A 216 11.36 -1.06 12.63
CA THR A 216 12.38 -1.10 11.56
C THR A 216 13.04 0.26 11.31
N ILE A 217 12.38 1.37 11.61
CA ILE A 217 12.97 2.73 11.49
C ILE A 217 13.65 3.15 12.80
N LEU A 218 13.04 2.90 13.96
CA LEU A 218 13.42 3.49 15.24
C LEU A 218 13.92 2.48 16.28
N SER A 219 14.00 1.18 15.93
CA SER A 219 14.43 0.07 16.83
C SER A 219 13.64 -0.04 18.14
N ARG A 220 12.41 0.42 18.20
CA ARG A 220 11.54 0.32 19.38
C ARG A 220 10.12 -0.12 19.01
N PRO A 221 9.38 -0.79 19.91
CA PRO A 221 7.98 -1.11 19.68
C PRO A 221 7.10 0.15 19.72
N LEU A 222 5.96 0.09 19.00
CA LEU A 222 4.92 1.12 19.07
C LEU A 222 4.00 0.84 20.27
N ALA A 223 3.96 1.79 21.22
CA ALA A 223 3.06 1.66 22.36
C ALA A 223 1.59 1.81 21.93
N PRO A 224 0.63 1.04 22.54
CA PRO A 224 -0.78 1.10 22.16
C PRO A 224 -1.44 2.48 22.31
N CYS A 225 -1.00 3.28 23.29
CA CYS A 225 -1.50 4.65 23.47
C CYS A 225 -1.00 5.60 22.36
N GLU A 226 0.26 5.45 21.94
CA GLU A 226 0.83 6.19 20.80
C GLU A 226 0.08 5.85 19.51
N ALA A 227 -0.11 4.54 19.24
CA ALA A 227 -0.83 4.06 18.06
C ALA A 227 -2.22 4.70 17.95
N ARG A 228 -3.01 4.66 19.01
CA ARG A 228 -4.36 5.27 19.05
C ARG A 228 -4.32 6.77 18.72
N THR A 229 -3.40 7.50 19.33
CA THR A 229 -3.28 8.95 19.15
C THR A 229 -2.93 9.28 17.69
N ILE A 230 -1.95 8.59 17.13
CA ILE A 230 -1.46 8.82 15.77
C ILE A 230 -2.48 8.39 14.72
N PHE A 231 -3.12 7.24 14.90
CA PHE A 231 -4.16 6.78 13.96
C PHE A 231 -5.38 7.70 13.96
N ALA A 232 -5.79 8.20 15.13
CA ALA A 232 -6.88 9.18 15.22
C ALA A 232 -6.51 10.51 14.51
N ALA A 233 -5.27 11.00 14.70
CA ALA A 233 -4.79 12.19 14.00
C ALA A 233 -4.73 11.96 12.49
N PHE A 234 -4.21 10.81 12.07
CA PHE A 234 -4.10 10.45 10.65
C PHE A 234 -5.48 10.30 9.98
N ALA A 235 -6.43 9.63 10.64
CA ALA A 235 -7.79 9.51 10.13
C ALA A 235 -8.50 10.87 9.98
N ARG A 236 -8.27 11.83 10.91
CA ARG A 236 -8.76 13.20 10.77
C ARG A 236 -8.07 13.92 9.61
N TYR A 237 -6.75 13.76 9.49
CA TYR A 237 -5.96 14.32 8.39
C TYR A 237 -6.50 13.86 7.03
N GLN A 238 -6.71 12.56 6.83
CA GLN A 238 -7.23 12.01 5.57
C GLN A 238 -8.61 12.57 5.22
N ARG A 239 -9.53 12.64 6.18
CA ARG A 239 -10.87 13.24 5.95
C ARG A 239 -10.77 14.71 5.51
N ARG A 240 -9.89 15.48 6.16
CA ARG A 240 -9.65 16.88 5.80
C ARG A 240 -8.93 17.02 4.47
N ALA A 241 -7.99 16.12 4.15
CA ALA A 241 -7.29 16.10 2.87
C ALA A 241 -8.24 15.90 1.69
N SER A 242 -9.23 15.02 1.82
CA SER A 242 -10.28 14.84 0.81
C SER A 242 -11.11 16.12 0.63
N LEU A 243 -11.48 16.80 1.73
CA LEU A 243 -12.16 18.09 1.67
C LEU A 243 -11.29 19.17 1.01
N VAL A 244 -10.00 19.25 1.37
CA VAL A 244 -9.05 20.20 0.79
C VAL A 244 -8.90 19.99 -0.71
N MET A 245 -8.87 18.74 -1.18
CA MET A 245 -8.83 18.43 -2.61
C MET A 245 -10.03 19.03 -3.34
N VAL A 246 -11.23 18.89 -2.78
CA VAL A 246 -12.46 19.48 -3.33
C VAL A 246 -12.44 21.00 -3.31
N LEU A 247 -12.10 21.61 -2.16
CA LEU A 247 -12.05 23.07 -2.00
C LEU A 247 -11.01 23.72 -2.93
N ARG A 248 -10.00 22.97 -3.33
CA ARG A 248 -9.01 23.43 -4.30
C ARG A 248 -9.59 23.69 -5.69
N PHE A 249 -10.55 22.90 -6.14
CA PHE A 249 -11.27 23.17 -7.39
C PHE A 249 -12.02 24.51 -7.34
N LEU A 250 -12.37 25.00 -6.15
CA LEU A 250 -12.93 26.34 -5.94
C LEU A 250 -11.87 27.45 -5.93
N ARG A 251 -10.61 27.12 -6.26
CA ARG A 251 -9.46 28.06 -6.33
C ARG A 251 -9.15 28.79 -5.02
N LEU A 252 -9.50 28.20 -3.87
CA LEU A 252 -9.15 28.78 -2.58
C LEU A 252 -7.60 28.83 -2.37
N PRO A 253 -7.07 29.86 -1.65
CA PRO A 253 -5.64 30.05 -1.46
C PRO A 253 -4.98 28.88 -0.72
N LYS A 254 -3.78 28.44 -1.19
CA LYS A 254 -3.00 27.35 -0.58
C LYS A 254 -2.82 27.49 0.94
N PRO A 255 -2.41 28.64 1.50
CA PRO A 255 -2.18 28.79 2.93
C PRO A 255 -3.42 28.53 3.78
N TRP A 256 -4.60 28.89 3.28
CA TRP A 256 -5.88 28.63 3.95
C TRP A 256 -6.20 27.15 4.03
N LEU A 257 -6.02 26.44 2.91
CA LEU A 257 -6.26 25.02 2.82
C LEU A 257 -5.27 24.21 3.68
N GLN A 258 -4.00 24.60 3.71
CA GLN A 258 -2.98 23.95 4.54
C GLN A 258 -3.22 24.14 6.04
N ARG A 259 -3.79 25.26 6.49
CA ARG A 259 -4.18 25.44 7.90
C ARG A 259 -5.18 24.40 8.40
N LEU A 260 -6.06 23.92 7.52
CA LEU A 260 -7.02 22.85 7.87
C LEU A 260 -6.33 21.52 8.19
N LEU A 261 -5.14 21.29 7.64
CA LEU A 261 -4.35 20.08 7.80
C LEU A 261 -3.30 20.19 8.90
N GLY A 262 -2.91 21.43 9.27
CA GLY A 262 -1.73 21.72 10.07
C GLY A 262 -1.71 21.11 11.46
N ALA A 263 -2.86 21.10 12.17
CA ALA A 263 -2.91 20.61 13.55
C ALA A 263 -2.62 19.10 13.66
N ASP A 264 -3.26 18.28 12.81
CA ASP A 264 -3.06 16.82 12.81
C ASP A 264 -1.68 16.45 12.24
N ALA A 265 -1.24 17.14 11.20
CA ALA A 265 0.11 17.00 10.65
C ALA A 265 1.19 17.35 11.69
N GLY A 266 1.03 18.47 12.40
CA GLY A 266 1.95 18.91 13.46
C GLY A 266 2.07 17.88 14.59
N LEU A 267 0.97 17.27 15.02
CA LEU A 267 0.97 16.23 16.04
C LEU A 267 1.81 15.02 15.59
N ILE A 268 1.59 14.53 14.37
CA ILE A 268 2.32 13.35 13.84
C ILE A 268 3.80 13.68 13.68
N ARG A 269 4.14 14.84 13.09
CA ARG A 269 5.53 15.28 12.89
C ARG A 269 6.27 15.46 14.23
N SER A 270 5.62 16.08 15.22
CA SER A 270 6.20 16.26 16.56
C SER A 270 6.50 14.94 17.24
N TRP A 271 5.59 13.96 17.12
CA TRP A 271 5.81 12.63 17.65
C TRP A 271 7.00 11.93 16.97
N ILE A 272 7.10 11.99 15.63
CA ILE A 272 8.22 11.41 14.87
C ILE A 272 9.54 12.10 15.27
N ALA A 273 9.57 13.44 15.34
CA ALA A 273 10.76 14.17 15.73
C ALA A 273 11.20 13.84 17.17
N ALA A 274 10.25 13.72 18.10
CA ALA A 274 10.53 13.28 19.46
C ALA A 274 11.10 11.86 19.50
N ALA A 275 10.56 10.94 18.72
CA ALA A 275 11.02 9.54 18.67
C ALA A 275 12.44 9.44 18.07
N ILE A 276 12.78 10.23 17.05
CA ILE A 276 14.14 10.32 16.50
C ILE A 276 15.10 10.86 17.56
N ASN A 277 14.73 11.94 18.27
CA ASN A 277 15.56 12.55 19.32
C ASN A 277 15.76 11.62 20.51
N GLU A 278 14.74 10.86 20.92
CA GLU A 278 14.84 9.86 21.99
C GLU A 278 15.81 8.74 21.62
N ARG A 279 15.73 8.22 20.38
CA ARG A 279 16.67 7.22 19.86
C ARG A 279 18.11 7.73 19.88
N SER A 280 18.34 8.97 19.47
CA SER A 280 19.67 9.61 19.46
C SER A 280 20.26 9.78 20.88
N ARG A 281 19.41 10.07 21.88
CA ARG A 281 19.83 10.18 23.29
C ARG A 281 20.14 8.85 23.95
N SER A 282 19.49 7.79 23.52
CA SER A 282 19.71 6.43 24.07
C SER A 282 21.09 5.85 23.70
N GLN A 283 21.87 6.55 22.85
CA GLN A 283 23.26 6.20 22.50
C GLN A 283 24.21 7.40 22.62
N PRO A 284 24.75 7.71 23.81
CA PRO A 284 25.66 8.83 24.01
C PRO A 284 27.05 8.68 23.36
N GLY A 285 27.35 7.55 22.69
CA GLY A 285 28.69 7.23 22.18
C GLY A 285 29.03 7.65 20.75
N LEU A 286 28.08 8.14 19.95
CA LEU A 286 28.29 8.49 18.52
C LEU A 286 28.81 9.94 18.30
N ALA A 287 28.84 10.79 19.34
CA ALA A 287 29.31 12.16 19.24
C ALA A 287 30.85 12.32 19.29
N THR A 288 31.62 11.28 19.58
CA THR A 288 33.08 11.32 19.67
C THR A 288 33.70 10.16 18.92
N GLY A 289 34.00 10.37 17.65
CA GLY A 289 35.12 9.78 16.87
C GLY A 289 35.52 8.31 16.97
N SER A 290 34.83 7.46 17.70
CA SER A 290 35.15 6.05 17.87
C SER A 290 34.20 5.16 17.08
N ASN A 291 34.78 4.40 16.19
CA ASN A 291 34.31 3.31 15.31
C ASN A 291 32.77 3.04 15.27
N PRO A 292 32.04 3.35 14.19
CA PRO A 292 30.57 3.26 14.11
C PRO A 292 30.02 1.82 14.00
N VAL A 293 30.78 0.78 14.36
CA VAL A 293 30.43 -0.63 14.09
C VAL A 293 29.42 -1.21 15.10
N ALA A 294 29.12 -0.53 16.22
CA ALA A 294 28.19 -1.00 17.25
C ALA A 294 26.82 -0.28 17.25
N GLY A 295 26.51 0.54 16.24
CA GLY A 295 25.27 1.33 16.16
C GLY A 295 24.05 0.51 15.72
N HIS A 296 22.85 1.10 15.87
CA HIS A 296 21.58 0.57 15.39
C HIS A 296 21.67 0.09 13.94
N GLN A 297 21.05 -1.05 13.65
CA GLN A 297 20.99 -1.63 12.30
C GLN A 297 19.65 -1.34 11.60
N ASP A 298 18.91 -0.34 12.08
CA ASP A 298 17.62 0.07 11.57
C ASP A 298 17.70 0.95 10.30
N LEU A 299 16.54 1.27 9.73
CA LEU A 299 16.45 2.05 8.48
C LEU A 299 16.87 3.51 8.69
N LEU A 300 16.66 4.09 9.88
CA LEU A 300 17.12 5.45 10.17
C LEU A 300 18.64 5.52 10.15
N ALA A 301 19.33 4.56 10.80
CA ALA A 301 20.78 4.47 10.73
C ALA A 301 21.30 4.25 9.29
N ALA A 302 20.52 3.57 8.44
CA ALA A 302 20.87 3.44 7.03
C ALA A 302 20.73 4.78 6.27
N LEU A 303 19.72 5.58 6.57
CA LEU A 303 19.55 6.94 6.01
C LEU A 303 20.63 7.90 6.52
N GLU A 304 20.98 7.83 7.81
CA GLU A 304 22.07 8.62 8.40
C GLU A 304 23.43 8.26 7.78
N ARG A 305 23.71 6.98 7.56
CA ARG A 305 24.94 6.54 6.86
C ARG A 305 24.99 6.99 5.40
N ALA A 306 23.85 7.11 4.73
CA ALA A 306 23.78 7.61 3.37
C ALA A 306 24.22 9.08 3.27
N GLN A 307 24.15 9.86 4.36
CA GLN A 307 24.68 11.24 4.43
C GLN A 307 26.21 11.28 4.29
N ASP A 308 26.91 10.30 4.89
CA ASP A 308 28.38 10.29 5.03
C ASP A 308 29.11 9.66 3.83
N ARG A 309 28.36 9.15 2.85
CA ARG A 309 28.97 8.54 1.64
C ARG A 309 29.07 9.54 0.51
N PRO A 310 30.29 9.96 0.09
CA PRO A 310 30.48 10.68 -1.15
C PRO A 310 29.92 9.86 -2.31
N ALA A 311 29.20 10.51 -3.22
CA ALA A 311 28.67 9.84 -4.41
C ALA A 311 29.84 9.21 -5.17
N THR A 312 29.85 7.90 -5.32
CA THR A 312 30.76 7.23 -6.26
C THR A 312 30.37 7.73 -7.64
N PRO A 313 31.26 8.40 -8.37
CA PRO A 313 30.93 8.84 -9.71
C PRO A 313 30.55 7.62 -10.56
N PRO A 314 29.54 7.73 -11.46
CA PRO A 314 29.23 6.65 -12.37
C PRO A 314 30.52 6.28 -13.12
N SER A 315 30.89 5.01 -13.11
CA SER A 315 32.03 4.50 -13.86
C SER A 315 31.86 4.91 -15.31
N ARG A 316 32.63 5.90 -15.76
CA ARG A 316 32.74 6.22 -17.18
C ARG A 316 33.35 5.02 -17.85
N GLY A 317 32.59 4.38 -18.75
CA GLY A 317 33.15 3.46 -19.70
C GLY A 317 34.29 4.15 -20.47
N PRO A 318 35.22 3.40 -21.09
CA PRO A 318 36.40 3.97 -21.73
C PRO A 318 35.97 4.80 -22.95
N ALA A 319 35.92 6.11 -22.80
CA ALA A 319 35.74 7.06 -23.89
C ALA A 319 36.87 8.07 -23.85
N GLN A 320 37.76 7.90 -24.82
CA GLN A 320 38.64 8.86 -25.50
C GLN A 320 39.04 10.14 -24.76
N ALA A 321 40.32 10.20 -24.43
CA ALA A 321 41.02 11.41 -24.04
C ALA A 321 40.95 12.44 -25.19
N ALA A 322 40.32 13.59 -24.96
CA ALA A 322 40.49 14.80 -25.72
C ALA A 322 41.27 15.80 -24.85
N GLU A 323 42.49 16.06 -25.19
CA GLU A 323 43.34 17.09 -24.60
C GLU A 323 42.76 18.47 -24.91
N GLY A 324 42.34 19.20 -23.84
CA GLY A 324 42.03 20.64 -23.87
C GLY A 324 42.85 21.37 -22.82
N PRO A 325 43.15 22.67 -22.98
CA PRO A 325 44.09 23.42 -22.13
C PRO A 325 43.61 23.56 -20.70
N ALA A 326 44.53 23.48 -19.74
CA ALA A 326 44.30 23.54 -18.30
C ALA A 326 43.73 24.89 -17.86
N GLU A 327 42.58 24.88 -17.24
CA GLU A 327 42.03 26.02 -16.46
C GLU A 327 42.73 26.15 -15.08
N PRO A 328 42.83 27.37 -14.52
CA PRO A 328 43.49 27.62 -13.24
C PRO A 328 42.73 26.96 -12.08
N PRO A 329 43.42 26.65 -10.94
CA PRO A 329 42.81 25.96 -9.82
C PRO A 329 41.76 26.86 -9.15
N GLY A 330 40.48 26.58 -9.42
CA GLY A 330 39.34 27.12 -8.69
C GLY A 330 39.25 26.53 -7.29
N ASP A 331 38.59 27.26 -6.40
CA ASP A 331 38.32 26.90 -5.01
C ASP A 331 37.92 25.41 -4.85
N PRO A 332 38.64 24.61 -4.04
CA PRO A 332 38.36 23.20 -3.83
C PRO A 332 36.98 22.88 -3.27
N LEU A 333 36.20 23.90 -2.83
CA LEU A 333 34.85 23.77 -2.26
C LEU A 333 33.73 24.27 -3.18
N ALA A 334 34.05 24.91 -4.32
CA ALA A 334 33.07 25.52 -5.23
C ALA A 334 32.39 24.51 -6.21
N GLY A 335 32.64 23.23 -6.10
CA GLY A 335 32.12 22.21 -7.03
C GLY A 335 31.62 20.93 -6.39
N LEU A 336 31.31 20.92 -5.10
CA LEU A 336 30.56 19.80 -4.52
C LEU A 336 29.13 19.85 -5.05
N ASP A 337 28.91 19.08 -6.11
CA ASP A 337 27.62 18.84 -6.73
C ASP A 337 26.58 18.59 -5.61
N GLU A 338 25.52 19.41 -5.56
CA GLU A 338 24.39 19.25 -4.61
C GLU A 338 23.88 17.80 -4.55
N ARG A 339 24.14 17.02 -5.61
CA ARG A 339 23.82 15.59 -5.73
C ARG A 339 24.59 14.65 -4.78
N SER A 340 25.70 15.12 -4.17
CA SER A 340 26.52 14.32 -3.25
C SER A 340 26.19 14.54 -1.78
N ARG A 341 25.33 15.50 -1.45
CA ARG A 341 24.95 15.81 -0.07
C ARG A 341 23.97 14.78 0.49
N GLY A 342 24.20 14.30 1.71
CA GLY A 342 23.27 13.48 2.48
C GLY A 342 22.00 14.26 2.93
N PHE A 343 21.21 13.67 3.82
CA PHE A 343 20.05 14.33 4.41
C PHE A 343 20.46 15.27 5.55
N SER A 344 19.87 16.48 5.63
CA SER A 344 19.88 17.29 6.82
C SER A 344 18.95 16.70 7.90
N GLN A 345 19.03 17.20 9.14
CA GLN A 345 18.19 16.72 10.24
C GLN A 345 16.69 16.92 9.95
N ASP A 346 16.31 18.06 9.37
CA ASP A 346 14.92 18.33 9.00
C ASP A 346 14.46 17.42 7.86
N GLU A 347 15.31 17.18 6.86
CA GLU A 347 15.03 16.24 5.77
C GLU A 347 14.89 14.80 6.30
N LEU A 348 15.66 14.38 7.30
CA LEU A 348 15.49 13.07 7.94
C LEU A 348 14.11 12.94 8.58
N VAL A 349 13.64 13.97 9.30
CA VAL A 349 12.26 13.97 9.84
C VAL A 349 11.25 13.86 8.70
N ASP A 350 11.43 14.61 7.61
CA ASP A 350 10.56 14.55 6.44
C ASP A 350 10.56 13.12 5.82
N GLN A 351 11.74 12.50 5.65
CA GLN A 351 11.82 11.14 5.12
C GLN A 351 11.20 10.10 6.05
N VAL A 352 11.39 10.21 7.37
CA VAL A 352 10.74 9.31 8.34
C VAL A 352 9.23 9.48 8.32
N CYS A 353 8.71 10.72 8.18
CA CYS A 353 7.29 10.96 7.96
C CYS A 353 6.78 10.30 6.68
N VAL A 354 7.54 10.38 5.57
CA VAL A 354 7.21 9.70 4.31
C VAL A 354 7.17 8.19 4.50
N LEU A 355 8.21 7.60 5.09
CA LEU A 355 8.30 6.14 5.27
C LEU A 355 7.21 5.63 6.22
N PHE A 356 6.94 6.33 7.30
CA PHE A 356 5.87 5.97 8.23
C PHE A 356 4.50 6.00 7.55
N LEU A 357 4.18 7.11 6.88
CA LEU A 357 2.90 7.27 6.19
C LEU A 357 2.71 6.23 5.08
N ALA A 358 3.72 6.10 4.21
CA ALA A 358 3.63 5.23 3.05
C ALA A 358 3.66 3.75 3.42
N GLY A 359 4.42 3.38 4.46
CA GLY A 359 4.61 1.98 4.85
C GLY A 359 3.40 1.39 5.58
N HIS A 360 2.91 2.05 6.65
CA HIS A 360 1.88 1.41 7.47
C HIS A 360 0.50 1.36 6.78
N GLU A 361 0.08 2.45 6.17
CA GLU A 361 -1.29 2.59 5.64
C GLU A 361 -1.53 1.69 4.43
N THR A 362 -0.58 1.65 3.50
CA THR A 362 -0.71 0.86 2.27
C THR A 362 -0.59 -0.64 2.53
N SER A 363 0.36 -1.05 3.38
CA SER A 363 0.51 -2.44 3.80
C SER A 363 -0.73 -2.92 4.59
N ALA A 364 -1.25 -2.09 5.50
CA ALA A 364 -2.45 -2.41 6.27
C ALA A 364 -3.67 -2.64 5.37
N SER A 365 -3.88 -1.76 4.38
CA SER A 365 -4.95 -1.91 3.40
C SER A 365 -4.84 -3.20 2.61
N ALA A 366 -3.65 -3.51 2.08
CA ALA A 366 -3.40 -4.73 1.32
C ALA A 366 -3.63 -5.98 2.18
N LEU A 367 -3.10 -6.00 3.39
CA LEU A 367 -3.23 -7.12 4.33
C LEU A 367 -4.67 -7.36 4.78
N ALA A 368 -5.42 -6.29 5.08
CA ALA A 368 -6.83 -6.41 5.45
C ALA A 368 -7.66 -7.04 4.33
N MET A 369 -7.41 -6.63 3.07
CA MET A 369 -8.09 -7.23 1.92
C MET A 369 -7.59 -8.64 1.61
N ALA A 370 -6.34 -8.98 1.87
CA ALA A 370 -5.83 -10.35 1.78
C ALA A 370 -6.52 -11.26 2.80
N CYS A 371 -6.71 -10.80 4.05
CA CYS A 371 -7.46 -11.54 5.07
C CYS A 371 -8.92 -11.75 4.65
N TYR A 372 -9.58 -10.71 4.10
CA TYR A 372 -10.93 -10.82 3.54
C TYR A 372 -11.01 -11.90 2.45
N LEU A 373 -10.08 -11.87 1.48
CA LEU A 373 -10.05 -12.86 0.40
C LEU A 373 -9.79 -14.27 0.92
N LEU A 374 -8.87 -14.44 1.87
CA LEU A 374 -8.60 -15.74 2.47
C LEU A 374 -9.81 -16.31 3.24
N ALA A 375 -10.57 -15.46 3.93
CA ALA A 375 -11.79 -15.86 4.62
C ALA A 375 -12.92 -16.24 3.64
N ARG A 376 -12.97 -15.54 2.48
CA ARG A 376 -13.99 -15.77 1.44
C ARG A 376 -13.70 -16.99 0.56
N TYR A 377 -12.41 -17.33 0.37
CA TYR A 377 -11.94 -18.44 -0.48
C TYR A 377 -11.16 -19.47 0.35
N PRO A 378 -11.86 -20.37 1.06
CA PRO A 378 -11.22 -21.34 1.96
C PRO A 378 -10.21 -22.27 1.27
N GLU A 379 -10.40 -22.59 -0.02
CA GLU A 379 -9.48 -23.42 -0.79
C GLU A 379 -8.13 -22.73 -0.97
N ALA A 380 -8.15 -21.42 -1.27
CA ALA A 380 -6.94 -20.61 -1.37
C ALA A 380 -6.22 -20.54 -0.02
N GLN A 381 -6.97 -20.36 1.06
CA GLN A 381 -6.44 -20.36 2.42
C GLN A 381 -5.81 -21.73 2.77
N ALA A 382 -6.50 -22.83 2.47
CA ALA A 382 -6.00 -24.18 2.74
C ALA A 382 -4.75 -24.52 1.91
N ARG A 383 -4.69 -24.05 0.65
CA ARG A 383 -3.51 -24.21 -0.20
C ARG A 383 -2.31 -23.45 0.37
N PHE A 384 -2.52 -22.21 0.80
CA PHE A 384 -1.47 -21.40 1.41
C PHE A 384 -1.01 -21.99 2.75
N ALA A 385 -1.92 -22.46 3.60
CA ALA A 385 -1.56 -23.13 4.85
C ALA A 385 -0.69 -24.38 4.63
N ARG A 386 -0.99 -25.20 3.60
CA ARG A 386 -0.18 -26.36 3.22
C ARG A 386 1.22 -25.95 2.75
N GLU A 387 1.33 -24.90 1.93
CA GLU A 387 2.62 -24.37 1.49
C GLU A 387 3.49 -23.93 2.68
N ILE A 388 2.91 -23.21 3.64
CA ILE A 388 3.62 -22.80 4.88
C ILE A 388 4.08 -24.04 5.67
N GLY A 389 3.22 -25.06 5.80
CA GLY A 389 3.58 -26.32 6.47
C GLY A 389 4.79 -27.01 5.83
N GLN A 390 4.83 -27.05 4.50
CA GLN A 390 5.97 -27.62 3.75
C GLN A 390 7.29 -26.87 4.01
N VAL A 391 7.24 -25.55 3.99
CA VAL A 391 8.41 -24.70 4.23
C VAL A 391 8.94 -24.86 5.67
N ARG A 392 8.07 -25.06 6.64
CA ARG A 392 8.47 -25.30 8.05
C ARG A 392 9.04 -26.70 8.31
N GLY A 393 9.07 -27.57 7.31
CA GLY A 393 9.60 -28.94 7.44
C GLY A 393 8.63 -29.93 8.09
N GLY A 394 7.34 -29.58 8.14
CA GLY A 394 6.31 -30.41 8.76
C GLY A 394 5.44 -31.12 7.73
N SER A 395 5.70 -32.41 7.47
CA SER A 395 4.57 -33.36 7.33
C SER A 395 4.10 -33.65 8.76
N PRO A 396 2.84 -33.38 9.13
CA PRO A 396 2.34 -33.80 10.43
C PRO A 396 2.35 -35.33 10.46
N SER A 397 3.32 -35.90 11.15
CA SER A 397 3.20 -37.28 11.55
C SER A 397 2.10 -37.35 12.60
N PRO A 398 1.07 -38.21 12.44
CA PRO A 398 -0.06 -38.29 13.38
C PRO A 398 0.38 -38.61 14.82
N GLU A 399 1.61 -39.04 15.01
CA GLU A 399 2.17 -39.49 16.30
C GLU A 399 3.07 -38.47 17.00
N SER A 400 3.35 -37.30 16.39
CA SER A 400 4.20 -36.27 17.00
C SER A 400 3.35 -35.31 17.83
N ALA A 401 3.71 -35.13 19.10
CA ALA A 401 3.15 -34.07 19.93
C ALA A 401 3.28 -32.70 19.21
N PRO A 402 2.30 -31.78 19.33
CA PRO A 402 2.37 -30.47 18.68
C PRO A 402 3.60 -29.70 19.18
N SER A 403 4.63 -29.66 18.35
CA SER A 403 5.81 -28.82 18.59
C SER A 403 5.45 -27.36 18.35
N PRO A 404 5.94 -26.42 19.16
CA PRO A 404 5.69 -25.01 18.89
C PRO A 404 6.17 -24.65 17.48
N LEU A 405 5.31 -23.94 16.72
CA LEU A 405 5.62 -23.57 15.34
C LEU A 405 6.90 -22.71 15.31
N ARG A 406 7.91 -23.17 14.59
CA ARG A 406 9.12 -22.40 14.32
C ARG A 406 8.73 -21.08 13.61
N PRO A 407 9.19 -19.91 14.07
CA PRO A 407 9.03 -18.66 13.32
C PRO A 407 9.62 -18.78 11.92
N LEU A 408 8.98 -18.18 10.92
CA LEU A 408 9.52 -18.12 9.56
C LEU A 408 10.71 -17.15 9.53
N ASP A 409 11.81 -17.56 8.89
CA ASP A 409 12.95 -16.68 8.66
C ASP A 409 12.88 -15.99 7.27
N TYR A 410 13.86 -15.15 6.97
CA TYR A 410 13.91 -14.40 5.73
C TYR A 410 13.97 -15.30 4.48
N GLU A 411 14.66 -16.42 4.54
CA GLU A 411 14.83 -17.33 3.40
C GLU A 411 13.57 -18.19 3.20
N ASP A 412 12.85 -18.51 4.27
CA ASP A 412 11.59 -19.24 4.20
C ASP A 412 10.56 -18.57 3.29
N LEU A 413 10.54 -17.22 3.25
CA LEU A 413 9.59 -16.49 2.43
C LEU A 413 9.74 -16.78 0.93
N ARG A 414 10.91 -17.21 0.49
CA ARG A 414 11.14 -17.62 -0.91
C ARG A 414 10.47 -18.96 -1.24
N GLY A 415 10.21 -19.76 -0.25
CA GLY A 415 9.50 -21.04 -0.36
C GLY A 415 7.97 -20.89 -0.40
N LEU A 416 7.44 -19.66 -0.46
CA LEU A 416 6.02 -19.35 -0.46
C LEU A 416 5.54 -18.72 -1.79
N PRO A 417 5.75 -19.38 -2.95
CA PRO A 417 5.34 -18.82 -4.25
C PRO A 417 3.83 -18.61 -4.36
N TYR A 418 3.00 -19.50 -3.79
CA TYR A 418 1.55 -19.31 -3.79
C TYR A 418 1.12 -18.14 -2.90
N GLY A 419 1.72 -18.01 -1.72
CA GLY A 419 1.52 -16.85 -0.85
C GLY A 419 1.88 -15.53 -1.55
N ALA A 420 2.99 -15.50 -2.30
CA ALA A 420 3.38 -14.34 -3.10
C ALA A 420 2.37 -14.04 -4.22
N ALA A 421 1.90 -15.07 -4.94
CA ALA A 421 0.88 -14.96 -5.99
C ALA A 421 -0.47 -14.47 -5.43
N LEU A 422 -0.86 -14.94 -4.25
CA LEU A 422 -2.05 -14.49 -3.52
C LEU A 422 -1.97 -13.00 -3.18
N LEU A 423 -0.83 -12.52 -2.69
CA LEU A 423 -0.61 -11.11 -2.44
C LEU A 423 -0.64 -10.28 -3.73
N GLN A 424 -0.05 -10.77 -4.82
CA GLN A 424 -0.10 -10.07 -6.10
C GLN A 424 -1.53 -9.97 -6.63
N GLU A 425 -2.35 -11.03 -6.54
CA GLU A 425 -3.75 -10.99 -6.93
C GLU A 425 -4.58 -10.09 -6.01
N THR A 426 -4.27 -10.06 -4.70
CA THR A 426 -4.87 -9.09 -3.78
C THR A 426 -4.56 -7.67 -4.21
N LEU A 427 -3.31 -7.35 -4.52
CA LEU A 427 -2.88 -6.02 -4.98
C LEU A 427 -3.44 -5.67 -6.36
N ARG A 428 -3.74 -6.65 -7.21
CA ARG A 428 -4.44 -6.43 -8.47
C ARG A 428 -5.89 -6.01 -8.23
N LEU A 429 -6.61 -6.75 -7.39
CA LEU A 429 -8.01 -6.47 -7.07
C LEU A 429 -8.19 -5.27 -6.16
N TYR A 430 -7.29 -5.06 -5.22
CA TYR A 430 -7.39 -4.03 -4.17
C TYR A 430 -6.09 -3.23 -4.04
N PRO A 431 -5.69 -2.48 -5.10
CA PRO A 431 -4.50 -1.65 -5.01
C PRO A 431 -4.71 -0.54 -3.96
N PRO A 432 -3.85 -0.46 -2.91
CA PRO A 432 -4.01 0.55 -1.87
C PRO A 432 -3.96 1.97 -2.40
N LEU A 433 -3.09 2.24 -3.38
CA LEU A 433 -3.03 3.48 -4.15
C LEU A 433 -3.73 3.28 -5.49
N SER A 434 -4.89 3.92 -5.63
CA SER A 434 -5.76 3.69 -6.77
C SER A 434 -5.56 4.67 -7.93
N PHE A 435 -4.74 5.73 -7.70
CA PHE A 435 -4.38 6.72 -8.72
C PHE A 435 -2.96 7.20 -8.58
N PHE A 436 -2.27 7.35 -9.72
CA PHE A 436 -1.04 8.13 -9.85
C PHE A 436 -1.36 9.40 -10.64
N ILE A 437 -1.04 10.56 -10.08
CA ILE A 437 -1.32 11.84 -10.72
C ILE A 437 -0.02 12.48 -11.22
N ARG A 438 -0.01 12.89 -12.49
CA ARG A 438 1.10 13.57 -13.14
C ARG A 438 0.62 14.89 -13.75
N GLU A 439 1.55 15.77 -14.06
CA GLU A 439 1.30 17.04 -14.75
C GLU A 439 2.02 17.04 -16.10
N SER A 440 1.37 17.46 -17.15
CA SER A 440 2.03 17.70 -18.44
C SER A 440 2.79 19.03 -18.41
N GLN A 441 4.12 18.99 -18.53
CA GLN A 441 4.96 20.20 -18.47
C GLN A 441 4.92 21.03 -19.75
N ALA A 442 4.52 20.43 -20.87
CA ALA A 442 4.38 21.08 -22.17
C ALA A 442 3.12 20.55 -22.87
N ALA A 443 2.68 21.26 -23.90
CA ALA A 443 1.65 20.71 -24.79
C ALA A 443 2.21 19.45 -25.45
N SER A 444 1.55 18.32 -25.22
CA SER A 444 1.95 16.99 -25.70
C SER A 444 0.75 16.23 -26.27
N GLN A 445 1.02 15.06 -26.83
CA GLN A 445 0.01 14.14 -27.32
C GLN A 445 0.21 12.76 -26.68
N LEU A 446 -0.86 12.22 -26.10
CA LEU A 446 -0.91 10.87 -25.57
C LEU A 446 -1.92 10.07 -26.40
N GLY A 447 -1.43 9.18 -27.27
CA GLY A 447 -2.30 8.51 -28.25
C GLY A 447 -3.07 9.52 -29.09
N GLU A 448 -4.40 9.42 -29.09
CA GLU A 448 -5.30 10.32 -29.83
C GLU A 448 -5.67 11.60 -29.04
N SER A 449 -5.31 11.67 -27.75
CA SER A 449 -5.69 12.77 -26.86
C SER A 449 -4.62 13.85 -26.83
N ARG A 450 -5.06 15.10 -27.03
CA ARG A 450 -4.22 16.28 -26.85
C ARG A 450 -4.11 16.59 -25.36
N CYS A 451 -2.88 16.70 -24.85
CA CYS A 451 -2.58 17.08 -23.47
C CYS A 451 -2.00 18.50 -23.46
N PRO A 452 -2.76 19.53 -23.09
CA PRO A 452 -2.20 20.86 -22.94
C PRO A 452 -1.23 20.93 -21.76
N MET A 453 -0.36 21.93 -21.74
CA MET A 453 0.50 22.23 -20.60
C MET A 453 -0.35 22.43 -19.34
N GLY A 454 0.07 21.85 -18.22
CA GLY A 454 -0.66 21.88 -16.94
C GLY A 454 -1.82 20.87 -16.86
N ALA A 455 -2.02 20.02 -17.88
CA ALA A 455 -3.03 18.95 -17.79
C ALA A 455 -2.70 17.96 -16.68
N LEU A 456 -3.73 17.54 -15.95
CA LEU A 456 -3.65 16.47 -14.95
C LEU A 456 -3.79 15.12 -15.65
N ILE A 457 -2.72 14.34 -15.62
CA ILE A 457 -2.71 12.98 -16.15
C ILE A 457 -2.98 12.02 -15.00
N ALA A 458 -4.12 11.33 -15.05
CA ALA A 458 -4.53 10.34 -14.07
C ALA A 458 -4.29 8.92 -14.62
N ILE A 459 -3.51 8.13 -13.91
CA ILE A 459 -3.28 6.72 -14.17
C ILE A 459 -3.88 5.94 -13.02
N SER A 460 -4.84 5.04 -13.30
CA SER A 460 -5.56 4.32 -12.25
C SER A 460 -5.21 2.83 -12.24
N PRO A 461 -4.38 2.35 -11.30
CA PRO A 461 -4.22 0.92 -11.07
C PRO A 461 -5.55 0.20 -10.84
N TRP A 462 -6.49 0.81 -10.11
CA TRP A 462 -7.82 0.25 -9.89
C TRP A 462 -8.57 -0.08 -11.18
N VAL A 463 -8.52 0.82 -12.17
CA VAL A 463 -9.18 0.65 -13.47
C VAL A 463 -8.37 -0.29 -14.37
N ILE A 464 -7.06 -0.03 -14.54
CA ILE A 464 -6.18 -0.79 -15.44
C ILE A 464 -6.13 -2.27 -15.04
N GLN A 465 -6.07 -2.56 -13.75
CA GLN A 465 -6.01 -3.92 -13.21
C GLN A 465 -7.36 -4.64 -13.22
N ARG A 466 -8.43 -3.96 -13.65
CA ARG A 466 -9.77 -4.50 -13.89
C ARG A 466 -10.25 -4.32 -15.33
N HIS A 467 -9.42 -3.77 -16.20
CA HIS A 467 -9.80 -3.47 -17.58
C HIS A 467 -10.00 -4.75 -18.39
N GLU A 468 -11.18 -4.91 -18.97
CA GLU A 468 -11.60 -6.13 -19.70
C GLU A 468 -10.69 -6.48 -20.89
N GLN A 469 -10.03 -5.50 -21.52
CA GLN A 469 -9.06 -5.73 -22.60
C GLN A 469 -7.71 -6.30 -22.10
N HIS A 470 -7.41 -6.16 -20.80
CA HIS A 470 -6.13 -6.54 -20.23
C HIS A 470 -6.20 -7.80 -19.36
N TRP A 471 -7.36 -8.08 -18.76
CA TRP A 471 -7.54 -9.18 -17.83
C TRP A 471 -8.74 -10.02 -18.21
N ASN A 472 -8.53 -11.32 -18.38
CA ASN A 472 -9.62 -12.27 -18.50
C ASN A 472 -10.27 -12.49 -17.13
N GLU A 473 -11.60 -12.43 -17.04
CA GLU A 473 -12.35 -12.46 -15.78
C GLU A 473 -11.76 -11.46 -14.75
N PRO A 474 -11.77 -10.13 -15.04
CA PRO A 474 -10.99 -9.14 -14.32
C PRO A 474 -11.37 -9.00 -12.84
N ASN A 475 -12.58 -9.34 -12.47
CA ASN A 475 -13.07 -9.22 -11.09
C ASN A 475 -12.92 -10.51 -10.28
N ARG A 476 -12.60 -11.66 -10.92
CA ARG A 476 -12.43 -12.94 -10.24
C ARG A 476 -11.09 -13.00 -9.49
N PHE A 477 -11.12 -13.50 -8.26
CA PHE A 477 -9.92 -13.78 -7.47
C PHE A 477 -9.29 -15.08 -7.94
N ARG A 478 -8.08 -15.00 -8.51
CA ARG A 478 -7.35 -16.16 -9.06
C ARG A 478 -5.83 -15.95 -8.92
N PRO A 479 -5.23 -16.33 -7.81
CA PRO A 479 -3.78 -16.24 -7.58
C PRO A 479 -2.93 -16.90 -8.65
N GLU A 480 -3.46 -17.92 -9.32
CA GLU A 480 -2.81 -18.69 -10.38
C GLU A 480 -2.34 -17.84 -11.56
N ARG A 481 -2.92 -16.64 -11.75
CA ARG A 481 -2.46 -15.66 -12.76
C ARG A 481 -1.00 -15.25 -12.58
N PHE A 482 -0.49 -15.36 -11.36
CA PHE A 482 0.87 -14.95 -10.99
C PHE A 482 1.81 -16.13 -10.73
N LEU A 483 1.36 -17.36 -10.94
CA LEU A 483 2.20 -18.55 -10.88
C LEU A 483 2.77 -18.86 -12.27
N ALA A 484 4.10 -18.96 -12.37
CA ALA A 484 4.80 -19.10 -13.65
C ALA A 484 4.42 -20.38 -14.43
N ASP A 485 4.04 -21.45 -13.71
CA ASP A 485 3.64 -22.76 -14.23
C ASP A 485 2.14 -22.87 -14.56
N GLN A 486 1.31 -21.93 -14.07
CA GLN A 486 -0.16 -22.00 -14.20
C GLN A 486 -0.74 -20.83 -15.01
N ALA A 487 -0.05 -19.69 -15.06
CA ALA A 487 -0.47 -18.54 -15.85
C ALA A 487 -0.33 -18.79 -17.36
N SER A 488 -1.34 -18.40 -18.14
CA SER A 488 -1.26 -18.36 -19.60
C SER A 488 -0.25 -17.30 -20.07
N ASP A 489 0.20 -17.39 -21.32
CA ASP A 489 1.15 -16.42 -21.88
C ASP A 489 0.56 -15.00 -21.94
N GLY A 490 -0.73 -14.88 -22.23
CA GLY A 490 -1.44 -13.60 -22.16
C GLY A 490 -1.45 -13.01 -20.75
N GLU A 491 -1.69 -13.82 -19.71
CA GLU A 491 -1.65 -13.37 -18.31
C GLU A 491 -0.25 -12.96 -17.88
N LYS A 492 0.79 -13.69 -18.30
CA LYS A 492 2.19 -13.30 -18.05
C LYS A 492 2.52 -11.97 -18.71
N GLN A 493 1.99 -11.70 -19.90
CA GLN A 493 2.15 -10.42 -20.57
C GLN A 493 1.45 -9.31 -19.81
N TRP A 494 0.16 -9.47 -19.44
CA TRP A 494 -0.59 -8.47 -18.71
C TRP A 494 -0.06 -8.23 -17.30
N ALA A 495 0.48 -9.26 -16.64
CA ALA A 495 1.19 -9.10 -15.38
C ALA A 495 2.43 -8.20 -15.51
N ARG A 496 3.07 -8.14 -16.67
CA ARG A 496 4.18 -7.20 -16.94
C ARG A 496 3.71 -5.80 -17.32
N ASP A 497 2.63 -5.68 -18.10
CA ASP A 497 2.26 -4.45 -18.78
C ASP A 497 1.15 -3.67 -18.06
N ALA A 498 0.21 -4.37 -17.41
CA ALA A 498 -0.99 -3.81 -16.80
C ALA A 498 -1.10 -4.04 -15.27
N PHE A 499 -0.09 -4.62 -14.62
CA PHE A 499 -0.05 -4.80 -13.17
C PHE A 499 0.85 -3.73 -12.53
N LEU A 500 0.24 -2.77 -11.85
CA LEU A 500 0.86 -1.52 -11.42
C LEU A 500 0.79 -1.25 -9.90
N PRO A 501 0.83 -2.25 -9.01
CA PRO A 501 0.59 -2.01 -7.58
C PRO A 501 1.63 -1.10 -6.94
N PHE A 502 2.85 -1.06 -7.48
CA PHE A 502 3.97 -0.26 -7.02
C PHE A 502 4.38 0.85 -7.99
N GLY A 503 3.57 1.10 -9.02
CA GLY A 503 3.91 2.01 -10.11
C GLY A 503 4.99 1.47 -11.04
N LEU A 504 5.45 2.30 -11.97
CA LEU A 504 6.49 1.98 -12.97
C LEU A 504 7.55 3.08 -13.05
N GLY A 505 8.66 2.74 -13.74
CA GLY A 505 9.73 3.66 -14.09
C GLY A 505 10.57 4.11 -12.90
N PRO A 506 11.30 5.22 -13.03
CA PRO A 506 12.19 5.71 -11.99
C PRO A 506 11.47 6.08 -10.70
N ARG A 507 10.18 6.43 -10.77
CA ARG A 507 9.34 6.81 -9.62
C ARG A 507 8.53 5.65 -9.03
N LYS A 508 8.87 4.39 -9.37
CA LYS A 508 8.27 3.20 -8.72
C LYS A 508 8.52 3.21 -7.22
N CYS A 509 7.67 2.51 -6.47
CA CYS A 509 7.77 2.43 -5.00
C CYS A 509 9.15 1.89 -4.57
N PRO A 510 9.93 2.63 -3.74
CA PRO A 510 11.20 2.15 -3.22
C PRO A 510 11.03 1.04 -2.18
N GLY A 511 9.89 1.03 -1.46
CA GLY A 511 9.58 0.06 -0.41
C GLY A 511 8.88 -1.21 -0.90
N ALA A 512 8.80 -1.50 -2.22
CA ALA A 512 8.04 -2.64 -2.74
C ALA A 512 8.51 -3.98 -2.16
N ALA A 513 9.83 -4.21 -2.07
CA ALA A 513 10.38 -5.42 -1.49
C ALA A 513 10.09 -5.53 0.02
N PHE A 514 10.20 -4.42 0.76
CA PHE A 514 9.84 -4.34 2.18
C PHE A 514 8.37 -4.72 2.39
N ALA A 515 7.46 -4.09 1.64
CA ALA A 515 6.00 -4.30 1.77
C ALA A 515 5.59 -5.75 1.45
N LEU A 516 6.18 -6.37 0.42
CA LEU A 516 5.89 -7.76 0.08
C LEU A 516 6.40 -8.75 1.13
N GLN A 517 7.59 -8.51 1.69
CA GLN A 517 8.16 -9.34 2.77
C GLN A 517 7.35 -9.22 4.06
N GLU A 518 7.03 -8.00 4.47
CA GLU A 518 6.16 -7.72 5.62
C GLU A 518 4.82 -8.42 5.47
N ALA A 519 4.16 -8.22 4.33
CA ALA A 519 2.83 -8.77 4.10
C ALA A 519 2.83 -10.30 4.07
N LEU A 520 3.82 -10.90 3.42
CA LEU A 520 3.93 -12.35 3.35
C LEU A 520 4.21 -12.97 4.73
N LEU A 521 5.10 -12.35 5.53
CA LEU A 521 5.39 -12.78 6.89
C LEU A 521 4.14 -12.70 7.78
N VAL A 522 3.43 -11.56 7.78
CA VAL A 522 2.22 -11.36 8.59
C VAL A 522 1.14 -12.39 8.24
N LEU A 523 0.84 -12.57 6.94
CA LEU A 523 -0.19 -13.53 6.50
C LEU A 523 0.20 -14.98 6.80
N ALA A 524 1.46 -15.35 6.55
CA ALA A 524 1.92 -16.71 6.79
C ALA A 524 1.88 -17.07 8.29
N GLU A 525 2.31 -16.16 9.16
CA GLU A 525 2.27 -16.36 10.60
C GLU A 525 0.83 -16.41 11.15
N LEU A 526 -0.08 -15.60 10.59
CA LEU A 526 -1.49 -15.60 10.97
C LEU A 526 -2.19 -16.89 10.50
N VAL A 527 -2.08 -17.24 9.21
CA VAL A 527 -2.75 -18.40 8.59
C VAL A 527 -2.23 -19.72 9.14
N SER A 528 -1.00 -19.80 9.58
CA SER A 528 -0.47 -21.01 10.21
C SER A 528 -1.08 -21.32 11.57
N ARG A 529 -1.60 -20.33 12.28
CA ARG A 529 -2.19 -20.48 13.62
C ARG A 529 -3.71 -20.42 13.62
N TYR A 530 -4.28 -19.68 12.66
CA TYR A 530 -5.72 -19.44 12.63
C TYR A 530 -6.31 -19.73 11.24
N GLU A 531 -7.52 -20.23 11.25
CA GLU A 531 -8.42 -20.24 10.11
C GLU A 531 -9.22 -18.93 10.13
N LEU A 532 -9.16 -18.17 9.04
CA LEU A 532 -9.93 -16.96 8.85
C LEU A 532 -11.30 -17.33 8.29
N LEU A 533 -12.35 -16.82 8.90
CA LEU A 533 -13.73 -17.08 8.53
C LEU A 533 -14.47 -15.78 8.29
N SER A 534 -15.29 -15.73 7.25
CA SER A 534 -16.17 -14.58 7.00
C SER A 534 -17.20 -14.43 8.10
N GLU A 535 -17.50 -13.17 8.49
CA GLU A 535 -18.61 -12.88 9.39
C GLU A 535 -19.91 -12.74 8.58
N PRO A 536 -20.91 -13.59 8.78
CA PRO A 536 -22.14 -13.56 7.99
C PRO A 536 -22.84 -12.19 8.06
N GLY A 537 -23.20 -11.63 6.91
CA GLY A 537 -23.92 -10.36 6.80
C GLY A 537 -23.07 -9.12 7.05
N GLN A 538 -21.75 -9.25 7.24
CA GLN A 538 -20.83 -8.14 7.45
C GLN A 538 -19.77 -8.05 6.36
N GLU A 539 -20.18 -7.62 5.18
CA GLU A 539 -19.25 -7.36 4.08
C GLU A 539 -18.55 -5.99 4.27
N PRO A 540 -17.26 -5.86 3.94
CA PRO A 540 -16.55 -4.58 3.99
C PRO A 540 -17.14 -3.53 3.03
N GLU A 541 -17.42 -2.33 3.52
CA GLU A 541 -17.83 -1.19 2.70
C GLU A 541 -16.62 -0.40 2.20
N LEU A 542 -16.17 -0.68 0.97
CA LEU A 542 -14.97 -0.06 0.43
C LEU A 542 -15.15 1.44 0.15
N VAL A 543 -14.19 2.23 0.61
CA VAL A 543 -14.08 3.66 0.36
C VAL A 543 -12.68 4.00 -0.16
N GLY A 544 -12.63 4.82 -1.20
CA GLY A 544 -11.41 5.34 -1.77
C GLY A 544 -11.16 6.77 -1.28
N ASN A 545 -10.16 6.94 -0.43
CA ASN A 545 -9.64 8.23 0.03
C ASN A 545 -8.21 8.43 -0.52
N LEU A 546 -7.23 8.79 0.30
CA LEU A 546 -5.81 8.73 -0.10
C LEU A 546 -5.38 7.28 -0.37
N THR A 547 -5.89 6.36 0.42
CA THR A 547 -5.74 4.91 0.26
C THR A 547 -7.10 4.23 0.22
N LEU A 548 -7.14 3.00 -0.26
CA LEU A 548 -8.30 2.13 -0.18
C LEU A 548 -8.51 1.69 1.28
N ARG A 549 -9.73 1.81 1.79
CA ARG A 549 -10.12 1.35 3.15
C ARG A 549 -11.54 0.80 3.15
N SER A 550 -11.91 0.15 4.24
CA SER A 550 -13.32 -0.12 4.55
C SER A 550 -13.87 0.92 5.54
N ARG A 551 -15.13 1.34 5.36
CA ARG A 551 -15.81 2.26 6.28
C ARG A 551 -16.20 1.59 7.59
N ASN A 552 -16.62 0.33 7.51
CA ASN A 552 -17.11 -0.49 8.61
C ASN A 552 -16.07 -1.52 9.11
N GLY A 553 -14.79 -1.37 8.75
CA GLY A 553 -13.77 -2.35 9.07
C GLY A 553 -13.79 -3.57 8.13
N VAL A 554 -13.04 -4.60 8.47
CA VAL A 554 -13.02 -5.91 7.80
C VAL A 554 -13.27 -6.98 8.87
N PRO A 555 -14.54 -7.13 9.30
CA PRO A 555 -14.90 -8.05 10.39
C PRO A 555 -14.81 -9.51 9.92
N LEU A 556 -14.07 -10.30 10.68
CA LEU A 556 -13.83 -11.72 10.45
C LEU A 556 -13.91 -12.47 11.77
N ARG A 557 -13.91 -13.80 11.70
CA ARG A 557 -13.69 -14.67 12.85
C ARG A 557 -12.40 -15.48 12.65
N LEU A 558 -11.66 -15.66 13.74
CA LEU A 558 -10.49 -16.51 13.77
C LEU A 558 -10.80 -17.77 14.56
N ARG A 559 -10.57 -18.91 13.94
CA ARG A 559 -10.60 -20.22 14.58
C ARG A 559 -9.16 -20.73 14.70
N ARG A 560 -8.76 -21.13 15.90
CA ARG A 560 -7.43 -21.71 16.11
C ARG A 560 -7.29 -23.00 15.31
N ARG A 561 -6.17 -23.16 14.62
CA ARG A 561 -5.83 -24.43 13.98
C ARG A 561 -5.33 -25.43 15.01
N PRO A 562 -5.65 -26.73 14.83
CA PRO A 562 -5.20 -27.80 15.72
C PRO A 562 -3.67 -27.92 15.79
#